data_aae777d151a8c470977278db0944ba94
#
_entry.id   aae777d151a8c470977278db0944ba94
#
_cell.length_a   1.000
_cell.length_b   1.000
_cell.length_c   1.000
_cell.angle_alpha   90.00
_cell.angle_beta   90.00
_cell.angle_gamma   90.00
#
_symmetry.space_group_name_H-M   'P 1'
#
loop_
_entity.id
_entity.type
_entity.pdbx_description
1 polymer ?
#
loop_
_entity_poly.entity_id
_entity_poly.type
_entity_poly.pdbx_seq_one_letter_code
_entity_poly.pdbx_strand_id
1 'polypeptide(L)'
;VSSGAWLSSLAQKSRLAVVCEPGRPNGAFVRSRKGRAVWEVVFRGVAAHAGNNPQDGRSAILAAARFTLEVNQLQDYSGKGTSVNVGVIHGGTVCNTVPDLCKLTIDRRCCRDEDGQAIDDAIEALALRSCGNGIHVEAKRLSLSSAMPYSEKNRPLIELVNEAARLEGFEAQWADAG
;
A
#
# COMPACT_ATOMS: atom_id res chain seq x y z
N VAL A 1 -0.38 -22.27 -4.59
CA VAL A 1 -1.12 -22.27 -5.86
C VAL A 1 -2.04 -21.06 -5.84
N SER A 2 -1.84 -20.14 -6.79
CA SER A 2 -2.66 -18.92 -6.88
C SER A 2 -4.00 -19.26 -7.56
N SER A 3 -5.11 -19.08 -6.85
CA SER A 3 -6.47 -19.15 -7.40
C SER A 3 -6.84 -17.95 -8.29
N GLY A 4 -5.97 -16.95 -8.41
CA GLY A 4 -6.25 -15.69 -9.09
C GLY A 4 -6.68 -15.82 -10.54
N ALA A 5 -5.97 -16.62 -11.34
CA ALA A 5 -6.33 -16.83 -12.75
C ALA A 5 -7.70 -17.52 -12.91
N TRP A 6 -8.01 -18.48 -12.06
CA TRP A 6 -9.31 -19.16 -12.05
C TRP A 6 -10.44 -18.22 -11.63
N LEU A 7 -10.25 -17.44 -10.56
CA LEU A 7 -11.22 -16.43 -10.11
C LEU A 7 -11.44 -15.35 -11.19
N SER A 8 -10.39 -14.90 -11.87
CA SER A 8 -10.51 -13.93 -12.97
C SER A 8 -11.34 -14.51 -14.13
N SER A 9 -11.15 -15.78 -14.48
CA SER A 9 -11.95 -16.45 -15.52
C SER A 9 -13.41 -16.59 -15.11
N LEU A 10 -13.71 -16.86 -13.84
CA LEU A 10 -15.09 -16.90 -13.34
C LEU A 10 -15.72 -15.50 -13.34
N ALA A 11 -14.99 -14.48 -12.89
CA ALA A 11 -15.47 -13.10 -12.86
C ALA A 11 -15.89 -12.59 -14.24
N GLN A 12 -15.13 -12.93 -15.30
CA GLN A 12 -15.47 -12.57 -16.68
C GLN A 12 -16.78 -13.18 -17.17
N LYS A 13 -17.19 -14.33 -16.62
CA LYS A 13 -18.41 -15.05 -16.97
C LYS A 13 -19.59 -14.74 -16.04
N SER A 14 -19.32 -14.02 -14.94
CA SER A 14 -20.29 -13.71 -13.89
C SER A 14 -20.78 -12.28 -14.05
N ARG A 15 -22.08 -12.09 -13.85
CA ARG A 15 -22.68 -10.74 -13.85
C ARG A 15 -22.47 -10.02 -12.54
N LEU A 16 -22.45 -10.75 -11.44
CA LEU A 16 -22.33 -10.24 -10.07
C LEU A 16 -21.47 -11.21 -9.25
N ALA A 17 -20.82 -10.69 -8.21
CA ALA A 17 -20.10 -11.50 -7.22
C ALA A 17 -20.48 -11.02 -5.81
N VAL A 18 -20.75 -11.95 -4.92
CA VAL A 18 -20.98 -11.70 -3.49
C VAL A 18 -19.87 -12.41 -2.72
N VAL A 19 -19.16 -11.67 -1.88
CA VAL A 19 -18.10 -12.21 -1.00
C VAL A 19 -18.64 -12.22 0.43
N CYS A 20 -18.77 -13.41 1.00
CA CYS A 20 -19.43 -13.63 2.29
C CYS A 20 -18.48 -13.53 3.49
N GLU A 21 -17.34 -12.82 3.34
CA GLU A 21 -16.39 -12.62 4.45
C GLU A 21 -15.39 -11.46 4.18
N PRO A 22 -14.74 -10.94 5.26
CA PRO A 22 -15.24 -10.91 6.63
C PRO A 22 -16.34 -9.85 6.78
N GLY A 23 -17.32 -10.11 7.62
CA GLY A 23 -18.33 -9.09 7.98
C GLY A 23 -17.69 -7.92 8.73
N ARG A 24 -18.37 -6.77 8.71
CA ARG A 24 -17.99 -5.63 9.54
C ARG A 24 -18.53 -5.83 10.97
N PRO A 25 -17.89 -5.25 12.02
CA PRO A 25 -18.33 -5.41 13.41
C PRO A 25 -19.80 -5.02 13.64
N ASN A 26 -20.32 -4.07 12.84
CA ASN A 26 -21.73 -3.62 12.87
C ASN A 26 -22.63 -4.35 11.86
N GLY A 27 -22.17 -5.45 11.24
CA GLY A 27 -22.92 -6.18 10.22
C GLY A 27 -23.01 -5.49 8.85
N ALA A 28 -22.35 -4.35 8.64
CA ALA A 28 -22.45 -3.62 7.39
C ALA A 28 -21.81 -4.38 6.20
N PHE A 29 -22.50 -4.29 5.06
CA PHE A 29 -21.95 -4.74 3.77
C PHE A 29 -20.92 -3.76 3.24
N VAL A 30 -19.94 -4.26 2.50
CA VAL A 30 -18.90 -3.43 1.87
C VAL A 30 -19.31 -3.12 0.43
N ARG A 31 -19.50 -1.83 0.11
CA ARG A 31 -19.86 -1.35 -1.24
C ARG A 31 -18.66 -0.85 -2.05
N SER A 32 -17.60 -0.46 -1.36
CA SER A 32 -16.33 -0.06 -1.99
C SER A 32 -15.14 -0.52 -1.15
N ARG A 33 -13.98 -0.70 -1.81
CA ARG A 33 -12.74 -1.09 -1.14
C ARG A 33 -11.57 -0.36 -1.77
N LYS A 34 -10.68 0.18 -0.94
CA LYS A 34 -9.43 0.78 -1.42
C LYS A 34 -8.53 -0.28 -2.05
N GLY A 35 -7.89 0.07 -3.14
CA GLY A 35 -6.77 -0.65 -3.70
C GLY A 35 -5.56 -0.56 -2.76
N ARG A 36 -4.70 -1.57 -2.78
CA ARG A 36 -3.53 -1.68 -1.91
C ARG A 36 -2.30 -2.10 -2.68
N ALA A 37 -1.17 -1.46 -2.39
CA ALA A 37 0.14 -2.01 -2.73
C ALA A 37 1.04 -2.06 -1.49
N VAL A 38 1.90 -3.08 -1.45
CA VAL A 38 2.98 -3.18 -0.46
C VAL A 38 4.30 -3.06 -1.19
N TRP A 39 5.13 -2.13 -0.74
CA TRP A 39 6.46 -1.90 -1.27
C TRP A 39 7.52 -2.26 -0.24
N GLU A 40 8.61 -2.81 -0.70
CA GLU A 40 9.86 -2.96 0.01
C GLU A 40 10.88 -2.03 -0.63
N VAL A 41 11.56 -1.21 0.18
CA VAL A 41 12.63 -0.33 -0.29
C VAL A 41 13.87 -0.62 0.53
N VAL A 42 14.96 -0.99 -0.14
CA VAL A 42 16.23 -1.39 0.47
C VAL A 42 17.29 -0.35 0.14
N PHE A 43 17.87 0.24 1.17
CA PHE A 43 18.98 1.19 1.09
C PHE A 43 20.26 0.48 1.44
N ARG A 44 21.25 0.55 0.54
CA ARG A 44 22.61 0.06 0.75
C ARG A 44 23.58 1.23 0.74
N GLY A 45 24.36 1.34 1.80
CA GLY A 45 25.40 2.35 1.99
C GLY A 45 26.78 1.74 2.17
N VAL A 46 27.61 2.41 2.95
CA VAL A 46 28.96 1.98 3.27
C VAL A 46 29.18 2.04 4.77
N ALA A 47 29.57 0.92 5.38
CA ALA A 47 29.89 0.86 6.79
C ALA A 47 31.23 1.56 7.08
N ALA A 48 31.32 2.25 8.22
CA ALA A 48 32.55 2.83 8.73
C ALA A 48 32.46 2.96 10.25
N HIS A 49 33.58 3.09 10.94
CA HIS A 49 33.61 3.33 12.37
C HIS A 49 33.16 4.78 12.66
N ALA A 50 32.06 4.93 13.40
CA ALA A 50 31.42 6.24 13.60
C ALA A 50 32.29 7.28 14.35
N GLY A 51 33.27 6.84 15.14
CA GLY A 51 34.18 7.70 15.88
C GLY A 51 35.51 7.96 15.18
N ASN A 52 36.05 6.96 14.46
CA ASN A 52 37.41 7.07 13.90
C ASN A 52 37.41 7.64 12.47
N ASN A 53 36.52 7.17 11.63
CA ASN A 53 36.49 7.52 10.21
C ASN A 53 35.04 7.62 9.65
N PRO A 54 34.16 8.42 10.29
CA PRO A 54 32.76 8.53 9.87
C PRO A 54 32.58 9.04 8.43
N GLN A 55 33.55 9.84 7.92
CA GLN A 55 33.55 10.39 6.55
C GLN A 55 33.66 9.31 5.45
N ASP A 56 34.17 8.13 5.77
CA ASP A 56 34.27 7.00 4.84
C ASP A 56 32.94 6.26 4.71
N GLY A 57 32.06 6.43 5.71
CA GLY A 57 30.75 5.80 5.74
C GLY A 57 29.67 6.51 4.89
N ARG A 58 28.65 5.75 4.53
CA ARG A 58 27.44 6.26 3.85
C ARG A 58 26.24 5.64 4.53
N SER A 59 25.55 6.46 5.34
CA SER A 59 24.47 5.96 6.20
C SER A 59 23.21 5.61 5.42
N ALA A 60 22.92 4.33 5.33
CA ALA A 60 21.67 3.83 4.77
C ALA A 60 20.44 4.26 5.60
N ILE A 61 20.57 4.35 6.93
CA ILE A 61 19.48 4.84 7.81
C ILE A 61 19.18 6.32 7.50
N LEU A 62 20.20 7.17 7.32
CA LEU A 62 19.97 8.58 7.02
C LEU A 62 19.29 8.75 5.65
N ALA A 63 19.69 7.96 4.66
CA ALA A 63 19.04 7.95 3.34
C ALA A 63 17.58 7.50 3.44
N ALA A 64 17.31 6.41 4.16
CA ALA A 64 15.97 5.89 4.38
C ALA A 64 15.07 6.88 5.17
N ALA A 65 15.63 7.61 6.14
CA ALA A 65 14.90 8.64 6.88
C ALA A 65 14.47 9.81 5.97
N ARG A 66 15.35 10.31 5.10
CA ARG A 66 15.02 11.34 4.11
C ARG A 66 13.93 10.85 3.14
N PHE A 67 14.10 9.65 2.59
CA PHE A 67 13.10 9.03 1.73
C PHE A 67 11.74 8.90 2.44
N THR A 68 11.72 8.49 3.71
CA THR A 68 10.49 8.37 4.52
C THR A 68 9.75 9.70 4.62
N LEU A 69 10.46 10.80 4.84
CA LEU A 69 9.85 12.13 4.89
C LEU A 69 9.25 12.54 3.54
N GLU A 70 9.95 12.25 2.43
CA GLU A 70 9.48 12.59 1.08
C GLU A 70 8.30 11.72 0.65
N VAL A 71 8.36 10.41 0.86
CA VAL A 71 7.27 9.50 0.49
C VAL A 71 6.00 9.77 1.29
N ASN A 72 6.14 10.25 2.53
CA ASN A 72 4.99 10.66 3.36
C ASN A 72 4.22 11.86 2.79
N GLN A 73 4.84 12.68 1.91
CA GLN A 73 4.16 13.80 1.24
C GLN A 73 3.25 13.35 0.08
N LEU A 74 3.32 12.08 -0.33
CA LEU A 74 2.50 11.55 -1.43
C LEU A 74 1.06 11.24 -1.01
N GLN A 75 0.75 11.28 0.28
CA GLN A 75 -0.59 11.03 0.79
C GLN A 75 -1.53 12.23 0.57
N ASP A 76 -2.80 11.93 0.28
CA ASP A 76 -3.87 12.92 0.13
C ASP A 76 -5.17 12.36 0.73
N TYR A 77 -5.31 12.49 2.04
CA TYR A 77 -6.47 11.93 2.76
C TYR A 77 -7.77 12.67 2.44
N SER A 78 -7.72 13.98 2.28
CA SER A 78 -8.89 14.84 2.13
C SER A 78 -9.36 14.98 0.68
N GLY A 79 -8.47 14.89 -0.29
CA GLY A 79 -8.78 15.00 -1.71
C GLY A 79 -9.05 13.63 -2.33
N LYS A 80 -8.00 12.91 -2.68
CA LYS A 80 -8.09 11.61 -3.38
C LYS A 80 -8.35 10.43 -2.47
N GLY A 81 -8.33 10.61 -1.14
CA GLY A 81 -8.48 9.53 -0.17
C GLY A 81 -7.33 8.53 -0.18
N THR A 82 -6.15 8.93 -0.68
CA THR A 82 -4.95 8.11 -0.74
C THR A 82 -4.17 8.15 0.56
N SER A 83 -3.52 7.05 0.91
CA SER A 83 -2.61 6.97 2.06
C SER A 83 -1.32 6.23 1.70
N VAL A 84 -0.23 6.70 2.29
CA VAL A 84 1.10 6.07 2.20
C VAL A 84 1.67 5.99 3.61
N ASN A 85 1.97 4.79 4.06
CA ASN A 85 2.48 4.53 5.40
C ASN A 85 3.76 3.72 5.35
N VAL A 86 4.87 4.28 5.81
CA VAL A 86 6.08 3.51 6.10
C VAL A 86 5.87 2.83 7.45
N GLY A 87 5.32 1.60 7.40
CA GLY A 87 4.91 0.86 8.60
C GLY A 87 6.02 0.09 9.28
N VAL A 88 7.12 -0.17 8.57
CA VAL A 88 8.28 -0.91 9.10
C VAL A 88 9.56 -0.28 8.62
N ILE A 89 10.52 -0.13 9.53
CA ILE A 89 11.90 0.29 9.25
C ILE A 89 12.86 -0.58 10.07
N HIS A 90 13.84 -1.18 9.38
CA HIS A 90 14.92 -1.94 10.00
C HIS A 90 16.26 -1.52 9.42
N GLY A 91 17.26 -1.22 10.26
CA GLY A 91 18.58 -0.86 9.79
C GLY A 91 19.62 -0.76 10.90
N GLY A 92 20.89 -0.85 10.48
CA GLY A 92 22.02 -0.81 11.39
C GLY A 92 22.25 -2.11 12.17
N THR A 93 23.36 -2.15 12.88
CA THR A 93 23.78 -3.29 13.70
C THR A 93 24.17 -2.87 15.11
N VAL A 94 25.14 -1.93 15.22
CA VAL A 94 25.63 -1.40 16.49
C VAL A 94 25.79 0.13 16.39
N CYS A 95 25.71 0.82 17.54
CA CYS A 95 25.67 2.28 17.57
C CYS A 95 26.95 3.00 17.16
N ASN A 96 28.11 2.33 17.18
CA ASN A 96 29.40 2.88 16.79
C ASN A 96 29.80 2.58 15.34
N THR A 97 28.85 2.12 14.52
CA THR A 97 29.09 1.85 13.09
C THR A 97 28.10 2.66 12.24
N VAL A 98 28.58 3.38 11.22
CA VAL A 98 27.73 3.99 10.19
C VAL A 98 26.98 2.85 9.47
N PRO A 99 25.63 2.84 9.46
CA PRO A 99 24.86 1.71 8.95
C PRO A 99 24.90 1.63 7.42
N ASP A 100 25.27 0.48 6.90
CA ASP A 100 25.32 0.20 5.47
C ASP A 100 24.05 -0.45 4.90
N LEU A 101 23.07 -0.76 5.75
CA LEU A 101 21.80 -1.37 5.34
C LEU A 101 20.64 -0.75 6.12
N CYS A 102 19.57 -0.40 5.36
CA CYS A 102 18.26 -0.08 5.92
C CYS A 102 17.17 -0.56 4.97
N LYS A 103 16.10 -1.11 5.53
CA LYS A 103 14.97 -1.68 4.81
C LYS A 103 13.68 -1.06 5.31
N LEU A 104 12.84 -0.62 4.38
CA LEU A 104 11.50 -0.09 4.64
C LEU A 104 10.43 -1.02 4.08
N THR A 105 9.27 -1.08 4.76
CA THR A 105 8.04 -1.64 4.19
C THR A 105 6.97 -0.56 4.21
N ILE A 106 6.35 -0.33 3.04
CA ILE A 106 5.37 0.72 2.81
C ILE A 106 4.04 0.08 2.44
N ASP A 107 2.95 0.49 3.11
CA ASP A 107 1.56 0.20 2.72
C ASP A 107 0.98 1.44 2.03
N ARG A 108 0.56 1.29 0.77
CA ARG A 108 -0.11 2.32 0.00
C ARG A 108 -1.57 1.92 -0.26
N ARG A 109 -2.50 2.85 -0.01
CA ARG A 109 -3.93 2.68 -0.31
C ARG A 109 -4.42 3.77 -1.24
N CYS A 110 -5.39 3.43 -2.12
CA CYS A 110 -6.00 4.36 -3.07
C CYS A 110 -7.48 4.03 -3.30
N CYS A 111 -8.28 5.05 -3.60
CA CYS A 111 -9.69 4.86 -3.97
C CYS A 111 -9.85 4.52 -5.45
N ARG A 112 -8.89 4.88 -6.30
CA ARG A 112 -8.85 4.60 -7.76
C ARG A 112 -7.48 4.11 -8.15
N ASP A 113 -7.43 3.18 -9.09
CA ASP A 113 -6.17 2.56 -9.52
C ASP A 113 -5.21 3.57 -10.17
N GLU A 114 -5.73 4.61 -10.87
CA GLU A 114 -4.91 5.66 -11.47
C GLU A 114 -4.16 6.48 -10.42
N ASP A 115 -4.84 6.84 -9.31
CA ASP A 115 -4.20 7.54 -8.19
C ASP A 115 -3.17 6.65 -7.49
N GLY A 116 -3.45 5.35 -7.42
CA GLY A 116 -2.50 4.36 -6.90
C GLY A 116 -1.26 4.23 -7.77
N GLN A 117 -1.41 4.18 -9.10
CA GLN A 117 -0.29 4.10 -10.03
C GLN A 117 0.59 5.36 -9.96
N ALA A 118 -0.02 6.55 -9.87
CA ALA A 118 0.74 7.79 -9.72
C ALA A 118 1.62 7.81 -8.45
N ILE A 119 1.14 7.23 -7.34
CA ILE A 119 1.95 7.08 -6.12
C ILE A 119 3.05 6.03 -6.33
N ASP A 120 2.76 4.92 -6.98
CA ASP A 120 3.73 3.87 -7.27
C ASP A 120 4.88 4.42 -8.13
N ASP A 121 4.58 5.18 -9.19
CA ASP A 121 5.57 5.85 -10.05
C ASP A 121 6.42 6.87 -9.23
N ALA A 122 5.78 7.60 -8.32
CA ALA A 122 6.48 8.55 -7.44
C ALA A 122 7.41 7.84 -6.45
N ILE A 123 7.04 6.68 -5.90
CA ILE A 123 7.91 5.86 -5.02
C ILE A 123 9.14 5.40 -5.80
N GLU A 124 8.98 4.91 -7.04
CA GLU A 124 10.10 4.48 -7.89
C GLU A 124 11.02 5.66 -8.24
N ALA A 125 10.46 6.81 -8.60
CA ALA A 125 11.22 8.02 -8.90
C ALA A 125 12.00 8.54 -7.68
N LEU A 126 11.40 8.50 -6.48
CA LEU A 126 12.05 8.85 -5.22
C LEU A 126 13.20 7.88 -4.90
N ALA A 127 13.01 6.57 -5.09
CA ALA A 127 14.05 5.57 -4.88
C ALA A 127 15.25 5.81 -5.82
N LEU A 128 14.98 6.06 -7.10
CA LEU A 128 16.04 6.37 -8.08
C LEU A 128 16.81 7.66 -7.70
N ARG A 129 16.11 8.72 -7.31
CA ARG A 129 16.71 9.99 -6.88
C ARG A 129 17.52 9.85 -5.58
N SER A 130 17.17 8.89 -4.73
CA SER A 130 17.88 8.60 -3.49
C SER A 130 19.20 7.83 -3.70
N CYS A 131 19.44 7.31 -4.92
CA CYS A 131 20.73 6.74 -5.29
C CYS A 131 21.77 7.83 -5.49
N GLY A 132 23.04 7.50 -5.22
CA GLY A 132 24.18 8.40 -5.42
C GLY A 132 25.00 8.58 -4.14
N ASN A 133 26.17 9.20 -4.25
CA ASN A 133 27.09 9.41 -3.14
C ASN A 133 27.38 8.14 -2.32
N GLY A 134 27.48 6.97 -2.98
CA GLY A 134 27.70 5.67 -2.32
C GLY A 134 26.46 5.07 -1.65
N ILE A 135 25.27 5.60 -1.90
CA ILE A 135 23.98 4.99 -1.56
C ILE A 135 23.39 4.34 -2.81
N HIS A 136 22.99 3.08 -2.69
CA HIS A 136 22.21 2.36 -3.68
C HIS A 136 20.83 2.02 -3.11
N VAL A 137 19.77 2.23 -3.90
CA VAL A 137 18.38 2.03 -3.46
C VAL A 137 17.67 1.12 -4.44
N GLU A 138 17.03 0.08 -3.91
CA GLU A 138 16.19 -0.85 -4.66
C GLU A 138 14.76 -0.73 -4.12
N ALA A 139 13.79 -0.40 -4.99
CA ALA A 139 12.37 -0.43 -4.67
C ALA A 139 11.71 -1.60 -5.39
N LYS A 140 10.91 -2.39 -4.66
CA LYS A 140 10.20 -3.55 -5.17
C LYS A 140 8.76 -3.57 -4.66
N ARG A 141 7.79 -3.62 -5.58
CA ARG A 141 6.40 -3.85 -5.21
C ARG A 141 6.17 -5.34 -4.92
N LEU A 142 5.84 -5.66 -3.67
CA LEU A 142 5.65 -7.04 -3.20
C LEU A 142 4.24 -7.56 -3.50
N SER A 143 3.24 -6.67 -3.46
CA SER A 143 1.85 -7.04 -3.75
C SER A 143 1.08 -5.86 -4.32
N LEU A 144 0.04 -6.17 -5.08
CA LEU A 144 -0.91 -5.21 -5.64
C LEU A 144 -2.31 -5.81 -5.61
N SER A 145 -3.28 -5.04 -5.13
CA SER A 145 -4.71 -5.31 -5.23
C SER A 145 -5.40 -4.06 -5.75
N SER A 146 -6.20 -4.20 -6.80
CA SER A 146 -6.96 -3.10 -7.38
C SER A 146 -8.02 -2.55 -6.43
N ALA A 147 -8.35 -1.28 -6.62
CA ALA A 147 -9.48 -0.65 -5.96
C ALA A 147 -10.80 -1.24 -6.48
N MET A 148 -11.79 -1.29 -5.62
CA MET A 148 -13.18 -1.57 -5.95
C MET A 148 -13.99 -0.32 -5.60
N PRO A 149 -14.00 0.71 -6.46
CA PRO A 149 -14.79 1.91 -6.20
C PRO A 149 -16.28 1.59 -6.33
N TYR A 150 -17.12 2.32 -5.57
CA TYR A 150 -18.54 2.31 -5.85
C TYR A 150 -18.81 2.80 -7.29
N SER A 151 -19.69 2.11 -7.99
CA SER A 151 -20.14 2.51 -9.31
C SER A 151 -21.64 2.23 -9.48
N GLU A 152 -22.29 2.96 -10.36
CA GLU A 152 -23.71 2.72 -10.70
C GLU A 152 -23.95 1.31 -11.26
N LYS A 153 -22.93 0.63 -11.78
CA LYS A 153 -23.03 -0.77 -12.21
C LYS A 153 -23.33 -1.72 -11.05
N ASN A 154 -22.96 -1.35 -9.82
CA ASN A 154 -23.19 -2.14 -8.61
C ASN A 154 -24.58 -1.88 -7.99
N ARG A 155 -25.28 -0.84 -8.45
CA ARG A 155 -26.58 -0.43 -7.92
C ARG A 155 -27.63 -1.55 -7.91
N PRO A 156 -27.81 -2.35 -8.99
CA PRO A 156 -28.78 -3.44 -8.97
C PRO A 156 -28.50 -4.49 -7.89
N LEU A 157 -27.22 -4.79 -7.62
CA LEU A 157 -26.84 -5.72 -6.55
C LEU A 157 -27.14 -5.11 -5.17
N ILE A 158 -26.86 -3.81 -4.97
CA ILE A 158 -27.14 -3.11 -3.73
C ILE A 158 -28.65 -3.08 -3.45
N GLU A 159 -29.47 -2.81 -4.47
CA GLU A 159 -30.93 -2.83 -4.36
C GLU A 159 -31.45 -4.23 -4.01
N LEU A 160 -30.93 -5.26 -4.63
CA LEU A 160 -31.27 -6.66 -4.32
C LEU A 160 -30.91 -7.04 -2.88
N VAL A 161 -29.73 -6.65 -2.40
CA VAL A 161 -29.31 -6.90 -1.02
C VAL A 161 -30.19 -6.13 -0.02
N ASN A 162 -30.56 -4.88 -0.32
CA ASN A 162 -31.47 -4.10 0.52
C ASN A 162 -32.87 -4.72 0.60
N GLU A 163 -33.37 -5.27 -0.51
CA GLU A 163 -34.66 -5.97 -0.54
C GLU A 163 -34.59 -7.25 0.26
N ALA A 164 -33.56 -8.09 0.06
CA ALA A 164 -33.36 -9.32 0.82
C ALA A 164 -33.26 -9.05 2.33
N ALA A 165 -32.52 -8.03 2.73
CA ALA A 165 -32.40 -7.64 4.14
C ALA A 165 -33.75 -7.27 4.75
N ARG A 166 -34.59 -6.53 4.02
CA ARG A 166 -35.96 -6.18 4.48
C ARG A 166 -36.85 -7.41 4.64
N LEU A 167 -36.75 -8.39 3.74
CA LEU A 167 -37.50 -9.65 3.86
C LEU A 167 -37.06 -10.45 5.09
N GLU A 168 -35.79 -10.36 5.48
CA GLU A 168 -35.22 -10.98 6.70
C GLU A 168 -35.39 -10.14 7.95
N GLY A 169 -36.08 -8.98 7.87
CA GLY A 169 -36.48 -8.14 9.02
C GLY A 169 -35.41 -7.18 9.51
N PHE A 170 -34.40 -6.82 8.70
CA PHE A 170 -33.41 -5.82 9.06
C PHE A 170 -33.10 -4.84 7.92
N GLU A 171 -32.46 -3.71 8.26
CA GLU A 171 -31.96 -2.74 7.28
C GLU A 171 -30.49 -3.03 6.95
N ALA A 172 -30.16 -3.14 5.66
CA ALA A 172 -28.79 -3.30 5.21
C ALA A 172 -27.98 -2.01 5.46
N GLN A 173 -26.91 -2.14 6.24
CA GLN A 173 -25.94 -1.06 6.44
C GLN A 173 -24.81 -1.20 5.43
N TRP A 174 -24.30 -0.06 4.91
CA TRP A 174 -23.23 -0.06 3.89
C TRP A 174 -22.02 0.70 4.40
N ALA A 175 -20.84 0.18 4.10
CA ALA A 175 -19.56 0.77 4.48
C ALA A 175 -18.58 0.75 3.32
N ASP A 176 -17.65 1.72 3.34
CA ASP A 176 -16.48 1.75 2.50
C ASP A 176 -15.31 1.11 3.27
N ALA A 177 -14.51 0.26 2.61
CA ALA A 177 -13.39 -0.46 3.21
C ALA A 177 -12.07 0.19 2.80
N GLY A 178 -11.18 0.43 3.79
CA GLY A 178 -9.86 1.00 3.61
C GLY A 178 -8.74 0.00 3.78
#